data_36aade61396761f001ea36d7c78d1b20
#
_entry.id   36aade61396761f001ea36d7c78d1b20
#
_cell.length_a   1.000
_cell.length_b   1.000
_cell.length_c   1.000
_cell.angle_alpha   90.00
_cell.angle_beta   90.00
_cell.angle_gamma   90.00
#
_symmetry.space_group_name_H-M   'P 1'
#
loop_
_entity.id
_entity.type
_entity.pdbx_description
1 polymer ?
#
loop_
_entity_poly.entity_id
_entity_poly.type
_entity_poly.pdbx_seq_one_letter_code
_entity_poly.pdbx_strand_id
1 'polypeptide(L)'
;QSFYSDQKLPSPGFGYLTTRDGTTLSINVLLPGKVEDGPYPTVVEYSGYAPSNPNDTTFGQLFTTLGYAYVAVNMRGTGCSGGSFRYFEESQSLDGYDAIEAIAAQPWVLDSEVGMVGISYPGISQLFVAATQPPSLAAITPLSVIDDSARSTLRPGGILNTGFAVRWTKERMDSAAVYGQAWSKEMADSGDTICADNQKLRLQNPDLIKEINDNVFYAPEVGDSINPSMFVDKINVPVFLAGAWQDEQTGGHFPAFINKFTGTPHMYTTLVNGLHTESLGPAVFPRYAEFLSLYVAKKVPDLSAATVIAMVLTPSIFKVATPIVQENRFAG
;
A
#
# COMPACT_ATOMS: atom_id res chain seq x y z
N GLN A 1 22.85 -4.75 -6.75
CA GLN A 1 21.96 -4.74 -7.92
C GLN A 1 21.63 -6.14 -8.42
N SER A 2 22.61 -7.04 -8.55
CA SER A 2 22.37 -8.43 -9.04
C SER A 2 21.36 -9.21 -8.18
N PHE A 3 21.35 -9.02 -6.86
CA PHE A 3 20.41 -9.69 -5.95
C PHE A 3 18.94 -9.49 -6.37
N TYR A 4 18.57 -8.31 -6.83
CA TYR A 4 17.20 -8.02 -7.26
C TYR A 4 16.94 -8.48 -8.70
N SER A 5 17.86 -8.21 -9.62
CA SER A 5 17.70 -8.54 -11.04
C SER A 5 17.73 -10.04 -11.33
N ASP A 6 18.35 -10.84 -10.44
CA ASP A 6 18.42 -12.29 -10.59
C ASP A 6 17.10 -12.99 -10.16
N GLN A 7 16.22 -12.29 -9.47
CA GLN A 7 14.90 -12.81 -9.09
C GLN A 7 13.95 -12.80 -10.28
N LYS A 8 13.39 -13.96 -10.61
CA LYS A 8 12.37 -14.10 -11.67
C LYS A 8 11.00 -14.16 -11.03
N LEU A 9 10.28 -13.06 -11.10
CA LEU A 9 8.91 -12.97 -10.59
C LEU A 9 7.90 -13.53 -11.60
N PRO A 10 6.71 -13.97 -11.14
CA PRO A 10 5.63 -14.34 -12.04
C PRO A 10 5.26 -13.20 -12.99
N SER A 11 4.80 -13.57 -14.20
CA SER A 11 4.37 -12.56 -15.19
C SER A 11 3.29 -13.13 -16.15
N PRO A 12 2.02 -13.19 -15.77
CA PRO A 12 1.40 -12.89 -14.46
C PRO A 12 1.32 -14.11 -13.52
N GLY A 13 0.78 -13.87 -12.31
CA GLY A 13 0.38 -14.92 -11.37
C GLY A 13 0.92 -14.73 -9.96
N PHE A 14 0.61 -15.71 -9.12
CA PHE A 14 1.06 -15.79 -7.74
C PHE A 14 2.50 -16.35 -7.65
N GLY A 15 3.28 -15.85 -6.70
CA GLY A 15 4.61 -16.33 -6.42
C GLY A 15 5.25 -15.65 -5.23
N TYR A 16 6.56 -15.63 -5.20
CA TYR A 16 7.34 -15.08 -4.10
C TYR A 16 8.51 -14.24 -4.60
N LEU A 17 8.84 -13.21 -3.84
CA LEU A 17 10.14 -12.54 -3.91
C LEU A 17 10.90 -12.74 -2.61
N THR A 18 12.20 -12.57 -2.63
CA THR A 18 13.08 -12.76 -1.48
C THR A 18 13.70 -11.40 -1.09
N THR A 19 13.63 -11.05 0.18
CA THR A 19 14.25 -9.85 0.72
C THR A 19 15.71 -10.08 1.09
N ARG A 20 16.45 -9.02 1.38
CA ARG A 20 17.89 -9.05 1.71
C ARG A 20 18.23 -9.93 2.91
N ASP A 21 17.30 -10.12 3.84
CA ASP A 21 17.49 -10.99 5.01
C ASP A 21 17.01 -12.43 4.78
N GLY A 22 16.58 -12.75 3.55
CA GLY A 22 16.13 -14.09 3.16
C GLY A 22 14.65 -14.35 3.43
N THR A 23 13.88 -13.36 3.93
CA THR A 23 12.43 -13.51 4.09
C THR A 23 11.75 -13.59 2.72
N THR A 24 10.87 -14.56 2.52
CA THR A 24 10.05 -14.65 1.31
C THR A 24 8.74 -13.89 1.49
N LEU A 25 8.43 -13.01 0.55
CA LEU A 25 7.16 -12.27 0.51
C LEU A 25 6.28 -12.82 -0.60
N SER A 26 5.04 -13.15 -0.28
CA SER A 26 4.07 -13.58 -1.29
C SER A 26 3.62 -12.38 -2.14
N ILE A 27 3.56 -12.61 -3.44
CA ILE A 27 3.15 -11.62 -4.43
C ILE A 27 2.11 -12.17 -5.38
N ASN A 28 1.32 -11.28 -5.96
CA ASN A 28 0.46 -11.61 -7.09
C ASN A 28 0.59 -10.53 -8.16
N VAL A 29 0.92 -10.92 -9.38
CA VAL A 29 1.16 -10.02 -10.51
C VAL A 29 0.00 -10.08 -11.48
N LEU A 30 -0.56 -8.92 -11.80
CA LEU A 30 -1.56 -8.75 -12.86
C LEU A 30 -0.98 -7.85 -13.95
N LEU A 31 -1.12 -8.28 -15.20
CA LEU A 31 -0.71 -7.49 -16.37
C LEU A 31 -1.94 -6.98 -17.12
N PRO A 32 -1.88 -5.79 -17.74
CA PRO A 32 -3.00 -5.26 -18.53
C PRO A 32 -3.15 -5.95 -19.89
N GLY A 33 -2.15 -6.71 -20.31
CA GLY A 33 -2.10 -7.46 -21.55
C GLY A 33 -1.11 -8.61 -21.47
N LYS A 34 -0.65 -9.10 -22.61
CA LYS A 34 0.36 -10.15 -22.63
C LYS A 34 1.73 -9.60 -22.23
N VAL A 35 2.60 -10.45 -21.68
CA VAL A 35 3.94 -10.02 -21.24
C VAL A 35 4.80 -9.46 -22.39
N GLU A 36 4.65 -10.00 -23.58
CA GLU A 36 5.33 -9.57 -24.80
C GLU A 36 4.86 -8.22 -25.35
N ASP A 37 3.69 -7.74 -24.93
CA ASP A 37 3.16 -6.42 -25.29
C ASP A 37 3.69 -5.28 -24.39
N GLY A 38 4.47 -5.65 -23.34
CA GLY A 38 5.14 -4.71 -22.45
C GLY A 38 6.36 -4.02 -23.05
N PRO A 39 7.12 -3.25 -22.27
CA PRO A 39 6.97 -3.08 -20.83
C PRO A 39 5.78 -2.18 -20.45
N TYR A 40 5.26 -2.37 -19.22
CA TYR A 40 4.10 -1.66 -18.70
C TYR A 40 4.47 -0.70 -17.58
N PRO A 41 3.84 0.50 -17.49
CA PRO A 41 3.88 1.28 -16.26
C PRO A 41 3.34 0.41 -15.13
N THR A 42 4.02 0.40 -14.00
CA THR A 42 3.77 -0.58 -12.94
C THR A 42 3.49 0.11 -11.61
N VAL A 43 2.49 -0.40 -10.91
CA VAL A 43 2.14 0.04 -9.55
C VAL A 43 2.18 -1.13 -8.57
N VAL A 44 2.56 -0.84 -7.33
CA VAL A 44 2.74 -1.82 -6.26
C VAL A 44 1.82 -1.49 -5.10
N GLU A 45 1.01 -2.46 -4.65
CA GLU A 45 0.33 -2.43 -3.36
C GLU A 45 1.11 -3.28 -2.36
N TYR A 46 1.45 -2.70 -1.22
CA TYR A 46 2.22 -3.35 -0.17
C TYR A 46 1.52 -3.19 1.18
N SER A 47 0.98 -4.26 1.75
CA SER A 47 0.29 -4.19 3.03
C SER A 47 0.22 -5.52 3.78
N GLY A 48 -0.22 -5.42 5.05
CA GLY A 48 -0.54 -6.59 5.88
C GLY A 48 -1.98 -7.09 5.74
N TYR A 49 -2.78 -6.50 4.84
CA TYR A 49 -4.08 -7.07 4.45
C TYR A 49 -3.86 -8.35 3.63
N ALA A 50 -4.63 -8.58 2.60
CA ALA A 50 -4.49 -9.76 1.75
C ALA A 50 -4.24 -9.37 0.28
N PRO A 51 -3.31 -8.43 -0.04
CA PRO A 51 -3.18 -7.93 -1.40
C PRO A 51 -2.75 -9.03 -2.38
N SER A 52 -1.89 -9.96 -1.96
CA SER A 52 -1.40 -11.04 -2.84
C SER A 52 -2.34 -12.25 -2.92
N ASN A 53 -3.54 -12.20 -2.31
CA ASN A 53 -4.52 -13.26 -2.43
C ASN A 53 -4.92 -13.46 -3.91
N PRO A 54 -4.60 -14.61 -4.54
CA PRO A 54 -4.90 -14.82 -5.95
C PRO A 54 -6.40 -14.96 -6.25
N ASN A 55 -7.23 -15.18 -5.22
CA ASN A 55 -8.68 -15.33 -5.35
C ASN A 55 -9.42 -13.99 -5.29
N ASP A 56 -8.75 -12.88 -4.93
CA ASP A 56 -9.32 -11.54 -4.91
C ASP A 56 -8.39 -10.55 -5.62
N THR A 57 -8.70 -10.24 -6.86
CA THR A 57 -7.93 -9.34 -7.72
C THR A 57 -8.67 -8.03 -8.01
N THR A 58 -9.76 -7.75 -7.29
CA THR A 58 -10.68 -6.65 -7.60
C THR A 58 -9.97 -5.29 -7.64
N PHE A 59 -9.15 -4.99 -6.64
CA PHE A 59 -8.41 -3.72 -6.59
C PHE A 59 -7.36 -3.62 -7.71
N GLY A 60 -6.68 -4.72 -8.01
CA GLY A 60 -5.69 -4.76 -9.09
C GLY A 60 -6.30 -4.60 -10.48
N GLN A 61 -7.54 -5.08 -10.70
CA GLN A 61 -8.25 -4.90 -11.96
C GLN A 61 -8.52 -3.43 -12.29
N LEU A 62 -8.67 -2.57 -11.28
CA LEU A 62 -8.76 -1.13 -11.48
C LEU A 62 -7.54 -0.59 -12.25
N PHE A 63 -6.34 -1.00 -11.84
CA PHE A 63 -5.09 -0.54 -12.45
C PHE A 63 -4.82 -1.19 -13.80
N THR A 64 -5.10 -2.48 -13.94
CA THR A 64 -4.91 -3.15 -15.24
C THR A 64 -5.86 -2.60 -16.31
N THR A 65 -7.06 -2.19 -15.94
CA THR A 65 -7.99 -1.51 -16.87
C THR A 65 -7.46 -0.12 -17.28
N LEU A 66 -6.67 0.54 -16.44
CA LEU A 66 -5.97 1.80 -16.77
C LEU A 66 -4.67 1.59 -17.57
N GLY A 67 -4.29 0.35 -17.84
CA GLY A 67 -3.09 0.00 -18.60
C GLY A 67 -1.82 -0.17 -17.76
N TYR A 68 -1.94 -0.31 -16.44
CA TYR A 68 -0.82 -0.55 -15.54
C TYR A 68 -0.68 -2.05 -15.23
N ALA A 69 0.56 -2.52 -15.16
CA ALA A 69 0.82 -3.73 -14.39
C ALA A 69 0.63 -3.43 -12.90
N TYR A 70 0.06 -4.39 -12.18
CA TYR A 70 -0.21 -4.27 -10.75
C TYR A 70 0.45 -5.42 -10.01
N VAL A 71 1.25 -5.11 -9.02
CA VAL A 71 1.91 -6.10 -8.17
C VAL A 71 1.45 -5.92 -6.73
N ALA A 72 0.76 -6.92 -6.24
CA ALA A 72 0.32 -7.00 -4.86
C ALA A 72 1.33 -7.76 -4.01
N VAL A 73 1.76 -7.20 -2.89
CA VAL A 73 2.79 -7.77 -2.01
C VAL A 73 2.28 -7.84 -0.58
N ASN A 74 2.20 -9.02 0.01
CA ASN A 74 1.94 -9.18 1.44
C ASN A 74 3.20 -8.88 2.26
N MET A 75 3.05 -8.05 3.30
CA MET A 75 4.11 -7.79 4.28
C MET A 75 4.55 -9.05 5.00
N ARG A 76 5.80 -9.04 5.50
CA ARG A 76 6.26 -10.13 6.39
C ARG A 76 5.25 -10.36 7.52
N GLY A 77 5.08 -11.62 7.88
CA GLY A 77 4.16 -12.01 8.92
C GLY A 77 2.69 -12.06 8.49
N THR A 78 2.35 -11.88 7.21
CA THR A 78 0.96 -11.88 6.72
C THR A 78 0.78 -12.77 5.47
N GLY A 79 -0.41 -13.27 5.26
CA GLY A 79 -0.71 -14.13 4.12
C GLY A 79 0.21 -15.33 4.01
N CYS A 80 0.79 -15.54 2.84
CA CYS A 80 1.83 -16.57 2.61
C CYS A 80 3.27 -16.04 2.80
N SER A 81 3.47 -14.77 3.17
CA SER A 81 4.80 -14.21 3.41
C SER A 81 5.46 -14.79 4.65
N GLY A 82 6.79 -14.87 4.65
CA GLY A 82 7.59 -15.30 5.79
C GLY A 82 7.64 -14.28 6.93
N GLY A 83 8.38 -14.60 7.97
CA GLY A 83 8.61 -13.74 9.12
C GLY A 83 7.46 -13.69 10.13
N SER A 84 7.59 -12.83 11.13
CA SER A 84 6.60 -12.52 12.15
C SER A 84 5.97 -11.16 11.88
N PHE A 85 4.82 -10.91 12.49
CA PHE A 85 4.07 -9.68 12.28
C PHE A 85 4.20 -8.73 13.47
N ARG A 86 4.62 -7.51 13.15
CA ARG A 86 4.46 -6.32 13.99
C ARG A 86 4.22 -5.16 13.02
N TYR A 87 3.12 -4.41 13.14
CA TYR A 87 2.84 -3.31 12.21
C TYR A 87 3.88 -2.18 12.30
N PHE A 88 4.21 -1.60 11.15
CA PHE A 88 5.08 -0.44 10.98
C PHE A 88 6.51 -0.60 11.51
N GLU A 89 7.01 -1.81 11.64
CA GLU A 89 8.40 -2.04 12.05
C GLU A 89 9.39 -1.74 10.91
N GLU A 90 10.64 -1.45 11.27
CA GLU A 90 11.70 -1.13 10.32
C GLU A 90 11.93 -2.24 9.28
N SER A 91 11.86 -3.49 9.69
CA SER A 91 11.99 -4.63 8.79
C SER A 91 10.94 -4.63 7.67
N GLN A 92 9.70 -4.22 7.96
CA GLN A 92 8.68 -4.06 6.93
C GLN A 92 9.00 -2.92 5.95
N SER A 93 9.59 -1.83 6.42
CA SER A 93 10.03 -0.74 5.55
C SER A 93 11.14 -1.18 4.59
N LEU A 94 12.11 -1.94 5.10
CA LEU A 94 13.22 -2.51 4.30
C LEU A 94 12.75 -3.60 3.34
N ASP A 95 11.79 -4.42 3.74
CA ASP A 95 11.13 -5.38 2.83
C ASP A 95 10.43 -4.68 1.68
N GLY A 96 9.75 -3.57 1.97
CA GLY A 96 9.12 -2.74 0.96
C GLY A 96 10.14 -2.17 -0.03
N TYR A 97 11.29 -1.70 0.47
CA TYR A 97 12.42 -1.31 -0.39
C TYR A 97 12.83 -2.46 -1.32
N ASP A 98 13.07 -3.65 -0.75
CA ASP A 98 13.51 -4.82 -1.52
C ASP A 98 12.45 -5.25 -2.54
N ALA A 99 11.16 -5.16 -2.19
CA ALA A 99 10.08 -5.45 -3.10
C ALA A 99 10.04 -4.46 -4.29
N ILE A 100 10.21 -3.16 -4.04
CA ILE A 100 10.28 -2.15 -5.09
C ILE A 100 11.42 -2.47 -6.06
N GLU A 101 12.63 -2.71 -5.57
CA GLU A 101 13.80 -2.98 -6.40
C GLU A 101 13.69 -4.31 -7.18
N ALA A 102 13.18 -5.37 -6.55
CA ALA A 102 13.00 -6.66 -7.22
C ALA A 102 11.92 -6.61 -8.32
N ILE A 103 10.83 -5.88 -8.09
CA ILE A 103 9.76 -5.69 -9.07
C ILE A 103 10.26 -4.80 -10.22
N ALA A 104 10.91 -3.69 -9.93
CA ALA A 104 11.41 -2.75 -10.92
C ALA A 104 12.45 -3.39 -11.86
N ALA A 105 13.19 -4.40 -11.39
CA ALA A 105 14.17 -5.13 -12.20
C ALA A 105 13.55 -6.10 -13.22
N GLN A 106 12.22 -6.31 -13.22
CA GLN A 106 11.58 -7.23 -14.14
C GLN A 106 11.48 -6.65 -15.56
N PRO A 107 11.65 -7.46 -16.61
CA PRO A 107 11.70 -6.97 -17.99
C PRO A 107 10.37 -6.40 -18.51
N TRP A 108 9.27 -6.72 -17.85
CA TRP A 108 7.94 -6.19 -18.17
C TRP A 108 7.62 -4.87 -17.46
N VAL A 109 8.53 -4.32 -16.65
CA VAL A 109 8.37 -3.03 -15.95
C VAL A 109 8.95 -1.89 -16.80
N LEU A 110 8.13 -0.90 -17.10
CA LEU A 110 8.54 0.28 -17.87
C LEU A 110 9.62 1.08 -17.13
N ASP A 111 10.70 1.40 -17.83
CA ASP A 111 11.82 2.22 -17.35
C ASP A 111 12.51 1.70 -16.07
N SER A 112 12.23 0.47 -15.64
CA SER A 112 12.70 -0.09 -14.37
C SER A 112 12.32 0.79 -13.16
N GLU A 113 11.13 1.39 -13.20
CA GLU A 113 10.58 2.21 -12.12
C GLU A 113 9.13 1.81 -11.83
N VAL A 114 8.73 1.94 -10.57
CA VAL A 114 7.36 1.61 -10.13
C VAL A 114 6.78 2.71 -9.25
N GLY A 115 5.45 2.87 -9.29
CA GLY A 115 4.72 3.67 -8.31
C GLY A 115 4.13 2.82 -7.20
N MET A 116 3.80 3.41 -6.06
CA MET A 116 3.02 2.73 -5.03
C MET A 116 1.59 3.26 -4.98
N VAL A 117 0.65 2.34 -4.72
CA VAL A 117 -0.79 2.61 -4.65
C VAL A 117 -1.40 1.96 -3.41
N GLY A 118 -2.53 2.49 -2.96
CA GLY A 118 -3.29 1.91 -1.86
C GLY A 118 -3.93 2.96 -0.96
N ILE A 119 -4.98 2.52 -0.27
CA ILE A 119 -5.76 3.32 0.68
C ILE A 119 -5.64 2.69 2.06
N SER A 120 -5.59 3.50 3.12
CA SER A 120 -5.50 3.00 4.50
C SER A 120 -4.15 2.33 4.77
N TYR A 121 -4.11 1.10 5.24
CA TYR A 121 -2.86 0.38 5.54
C TYR A 121 -1.88 0.39 4.35
N PRO A 122 -2.25 0.00 3.10
CA PRO A 122 -1.35 0.14 1.95
C PRO A 122 -1.11 1.61 1.53
N GLY A 123 -1.87 2.58 2.02
CA GLY A 123 -1.57 4.00 1.90
C GLY A 123 -0.48 4.43 2.89
N ILE A 124 -0.62 4.01 4.15
CA ILE A 124 0.33 4.32 5.23
C ILE A 124 1.70 3.68 4.95
N SER A 125 1.73 2.42 4.50
CA SER A 125 2.98 1.71 4.21
C SER A 125 3.85 2.40 3.16
N GLN A 126 3.24 3.12 2.22
CA GLN A 126 3.97 3.90 1.22
C GLN A 126 4.86 4.96 1.85
N LEU A 127 4.41 5.59 2.95
CA LEU A 127 5.21 6.59 3.68
C LEU A 127 6.47 5.97 4.27
N PHE A 128 6.33 4.78 4.87
CA PHE A 128 7.43 4.04 5.47
C PHE A 128 8.44 3.56 4.41
N VAL A 129 7.95 2.98 3.32
CA VAL A 129 8.80 2.50 2.22
C VAL A 129 9.51 3.66 1.52
N ALA A 130 8.77 4.72 1.16
CA ALA A 130 9.37 5.87 0.46
C ALA A 130 10.43 6.60 1.28
N ALA A 131 10.29 6.62 2.62
CA ALA A 131 11.30 7.20 3.51
C ALA A 131 12.63 6.41 3.52
N THR A 132 12.64 5.14 3.07
CA THR A 132 13.87 4.37 2.84
C THR A 132 14.55 4.71 1.51
N GLN A 133 13.92 5.50 0.66
CA GLN A 133 14.42 6.02 -0.62
C GLN A 133 14.86 4.93 -1.63
N PRO A 134 13.97 3.98 -2.00
CA PRO A 134 14.31 3.03 -3.06
C PRO A 134 14.60 3.75 -4.37
N PRO A 135 15.75 3.52 -5.02
CA PRO A 135 16.13 4.21 -6.26
C PRO A 135 15.11 4.05 -7.41
N SER A 136 14.42 2.91 -7.45
CA SER A 136 13.45 2.58 -8.50
C SER A 136 12.01 3.01 -8.17
N LEU A 137 11.80 3.78 -7.09
CA LEU A 137 10.48 4.31 -6.74
C LEU A 137 10.22 5.61 -7.50
N ALA A 138 9.24 5.61 -8.40
CA ALA A 138 8.89 6.76 -9.23
C ALA A 138 7.98 7.78 -8.51
N ALA A 139 6.99 7.30 -7.76
CA ALA A 139 6.01 8.13 -7.06
C ALA A 139 5.21 7.32 -6.03
N ILE A 140 4.59 8.01 -5.08
CA ILE A 140 3.67 7.42 -4.12
C ILE A 140 2.31 8.13 -4.11
N THR A 141 1.27 7.36 -3.77
CA THR A 141 -0.11 7.87 -3.70
C THR A 141 -0.76 7.47 -2.37
N PRO A 142 -0.27 7.98 -1.23
CA PRO A 142 -0.82 7.64 0.08
C PRO A 142 -2.22 8.21 0.27
N LEU A 143 -3.22 7.34 0.43
CA LEU A 143 -4.63 7.70 0.61
C LEU A 143 -5.11 7.29 2.00
N SER A 144 -5.86 8.19 2.67
CA SER A 144 -6.43 7.97 4.02
C SER A 144 -5.41 7.44 5.02
N VAL A 145 -4.40 8.23 5.27
CA VAL A 145 -3.24 7.88 6.09
C VAL A 145 -3.30 8.54 7.48
N ILE A 146 -2.34 8.19 8.32
CA ILE A 146 -2.13 8.76 9.65
C ILE A 146 -0.87 9.62 9.65
N ASP A 147 -0.87 10.71 10.39
CA ASP A 147 0.30 11.56 10.62
C ASP A 147 1.11 11.10 11.84
N ASP A 148 0.43 10.57 12.87
CA ASP A 148 0.99 10.13 14.13
C ASP A 148 0.21 8.92 14.65
N SER A 149 0.85 7.75 14.61
CA SER A 149 0.22 6.49 15.00
C SER A 149 -0.19 6.48 16.48
N ALA A 150 0.62 7.09 17.33
CA ALA A 150 0.41 7.08 18.78
C ALA A 150 -0.59 8.16 19.21
N ARG A 151 -0.35 9.44 18.83
CA ARG A 151 -1.07 10.59 19.39
C ARG A 151 -2.33 10.95 18.60
N SER A 152 -2.36 10.70 17.28
CA SER A 152 -3.58 11.02 16.49
C SER A 152 -4.51 9.82 16.32
N THR A 153 -4.00 8.59 16.36
CA THR A 153 -4.80 7.40 16.05
C THR A 153 -5.04 6.53 17.28
N LEU A 154 -3.98 6.13 17.98
CA LEU A 154 -4.12 5.23 19.14
C LEU A 154 -4.68 5.94 20.37
N ARG A 155 -4.17 7.15 20.67
CA ARG A 155 -4.56 7.92 21.86
C ARG A 155 -4.82 9.39 21.52
N PRO A 156 -5.80 9.71 20.65
CA PRO A 156 -6.14 11.07 20.33
C PRO A 156 -6.57 11.82 21.61
N GLY A 157 -5.91 12.98 21.87
CA GLY A 157 -6.14 13.72 23.10
C GLY A 157 -5.77 12.98 24.39
N GLY A 158 -4.95 11.92 24.31
CA GLY A 158 -4.56 11.08 25.45
C GLY A 158 -5.55 9.95 25.81
N ILE A 159 -6.67 9.85 25.08
CA ILE A 159 -7.73 8.87 25.34
C ILE A 159 -7.52 7.67 24.42
N LEU A 160 -7.46 6.44 24.98
CA LEU A 160 -7.29 5.22 24.20
C LEU A 160 -8.47 5.00 23.25
N ASN A 161 -8.16 4.94 21.95
CA ASN A 161 -9.15 4.69 20.90
C ASN A 161 -9.49 3.18 20.82
N THR A 162 -10.41 2.75 21.65
CA THR A 162 -10.90 1.36 21.67
C THR A 162 -11.87 1.06 20.52
N GLY A 163 -12.50 2.09 19.96
CA GLY A 163 -13.49 1.95 18.89
C GLY A 163 -12.89 1.52 17.57
N PHE A 164 -11.76 2.10 17.18
CA PHE A 164 -11.05 1.75 15.94
C PHE A 164 -9.66 1.16 16.21
N ALA A 165 -8.72 1.91 16.79
CA ALA A 165 -7.30 1.55 16.79
C ALA A 165 -7.01 0.20 17.50
N VAL A 166 -7.58 0.00 18.69
CA VAL A 166 -7.40 -1.26 19.43
C VAL A 166 -8.08 -2.43 18.71
N ARG A 167 -9.29 -2.23 18.19
CA ARG A 167 -10.00 -3.26 17.43
C ARG A 167 -9.23 -3.62 16.15
N TRP A 168 -8.77 -2.64 15.40
CA TRP A 168 -7.98 -2.87 14.19
C TRP A 168 -6.69 -3.64 14.51
N THR A 169 -5.98 -3.27 15.59
CA THR A 169 -4.79 -4.01 16.03
C THR A 169 -5.10 -5.47 16.30
N LYS A 170 -6.20 -5.73 17.02
CA LYS A 170 -6.64 -7.11 17.29
C LYS A 170 -6.96 -7.88 16.00
N GLU A 171 -7.70 -7.26 15.10
CA GLU A 171 -8.02 -7.86 13.79
C GLU A 171 -6.74 -8.16 12.97
N ARG A 172 -5.71 -7.31 13.04
CA ARG A 172 -4.41 -7.59 12.39
C ARG A 172 -3.67 -8.72 13.05
N MET A 173 -3.66 -8.80 14.39
CA MET A 173 -3.08 -9.93 15.10
C MET A 173 -3.78 -11.25 14.74
N ASP A 174 -5.11 -11.26 14.74
CA ASP A 174 -5.90 -12.45 14.37
C ASP A 174 -5.63 -12.86 12.91
N SER A 175 -5.57 -11.90 12.00
CA SER A 175 -5.24 -12.10 10.58
C SER A 175 -3.80 -12.58 10.36
N ALA A 176 -2.86 -12.17 11.21
CA ALA A 176 -1.46 -12.58 11.16
C ALA A 176 -1.16 -13.87 11.95
N ALA A 177 -2.14 -14.48 12.59
CA ALA A 177 -2.00 -15.78 13.23
C ALA A 177 -1.76 -16.89 12.20
N VAL A 178 -1.40 -18.08 12.67
CA VAL A 178 -1.25 -19.26 11.80
C VAL A 178 -2.55 -19.47 11.00
N TYR A 179 -2.47 -19.38 9.67
CA TYR A 179 -3.62 -19.43 8.76
C TYR A 179 -4.74 -18.42 9.08
N GLY A 180 -4.42 -17.30 9.72
CA GLY A 180 -5.39 -16.25 10.04
C GLY A 180 -6.00 -15.57 8.80
N GLN A 181 -5.31 -15.61 7.66
CA GLN A 181 -5.88 -15.33 6.35
C GLN A 181 -6.26 -16.67 5.68
N ALA A 182 -7.55 -16.95 5.52
CA ALA A 182 -8.05 -18.26 5.08
C ALA A 182 -7.42 -18.75 3.76
N TRP A 183 -7.21 -17.84 2.81
CA TRP A 183 -6.60 -18.18 1.53
C TRP A 183 -5.17 -18.76 1.67
N SER A 184 -4.43 -18.39 2.72
CA SER A 184 -3.11 -18.97 2.97
C SER A 184 -3.18 -20.46 3.35
N LYS A 185 -4.28 -20.87 4.00
CA LYS A 185 -4.52 -22.30 4.24
C LYS A 185 -4.84 -23.03 2.95
N GLU A 186 -5.65 -22.43 2.08
CA GLU A 186 -5.98 -23.00 0.76
C GLU A 186 -4.72 -23.20 -0.08
N MET A 187 -3.79 -22.23 -0.08
CA MET A 187 -2.50 -22.34 -0.77
C MET A 187 -1.66 -23.51 -0.21
N ALA A 188 -1.52 -23.58 1.11
CA ALA A 188 -0.77 -24.67 1.76
C ALA A 188 -1.39 -26.03 1.49
N ASP A 189 -2.72 -26.16 1.59
CA ASP A 189 -3.47 -27.40 1.31
C ASP A 189 -3.35 -27.82 -0.16
N SER A 190 -3.19 -26.88 -1.08
CA SER A 190 -2.97 -27.15 -2.52
C SER A 190 -1.52 -27.51 -2.87
N GLY A 191 -0.62 -27.54 -1.89
CA GLY A 191 0.76 -28.00 -2.04
C GLY A 191 1.80 -26.89 -2.06
N ASP A 192 1.46 -25.64 -1.72
CA ASP A 192 2.44 -24.57 -1.54
C ASP A 192 3.20 -24.75 -0.22
N THR A 193 4.35 -25.41 -0.32
CA THR A 193 5.21 -25.71 0.84
C THR A 193 5.85 -24.45 1.43
N ILE A 194 6.11 -23.41 0.61
CA ILE A 194 6.64 -22.13 1.08
C ILE A 194 5.61 -21.46 1.99
N CYS A 195 4.36 -21.39 1.54
CA CYS A 195 3.28 -20.85 2.36
C CYS A 195 3.13 -21.62 3.68
N ALA A 196 3.10 -22.97 3.63
CA ALA A 196 2.97 -23.83 4.79
C ALA A 196 4.12 -23.64 5.80
N ASP A 197 5.36 -23.56 5.32
CA ASP A 197 6.52 -23.35 6.20
C ASP A 197 6.52 -21.95 6.82
N ASN A 198 6.15 -20.92 6.05
CA ASN A 198 6.05 -19.56 6.52
C ASN A 198 5.00 -19.40 7.64
N GLN A 199 3.92 -20.19 7.65
CA GLN A 199 2.93 -20.12 8.73
C GLN A 199 3.53 -20.47 10.11
N LYS A 200 4.53 -21.33 10.17
CA LYS A 200 5.19 -21.72 11.43
C LYS A 200 5.84 -20.53 12.13
N LEU A 201 6.29 -19.53 11.37
CA LEU A 201 6.92 -18.32 11.89
C LEU A 201 5.95 -17.40 12.63
N ARG A 202 4.63 -17.57 12.42
CA ARG A 202 3.58 -16.81 13.13
C ARG A 202 3.57 -17.05 14.65
N LEU A 203 4.14 -18.16 15.11
CA LEU A 203 4.30 -18.46 16.54
C LEU A 203 5.22 -17.47 17.26
N GLN A 204 5.98 -16.66 16.53
CA GLN A 204 6.86 -15.62 17.06
C GLN A 204 6.18 -14.23 17.16
N ASN A 205 4.92 -14.10 16.76
CA ASN A 205 4.22 -12.83 16.78
C ASN A 205 4.12 -12.27 18.21
N PRO A 206 4.44 -10.99 18.44
CA PRO A 206 4.27 -10.34 19.73
C PRO A 206 2.79 -10.11 20.05
N ASP A 207 2.49 -9.94 21.33
CA ASP A 207 1.18 -9.48 21.79
C ASP A 207 1.12 -7.94 21.73
N LEU A 208 0.61 -7.41 20.61
CA LEU A 208 0.51 -5.97 20.38
C LEU A 208 -0.51 -5.29 21.29
N ILE A 209 -1.55 -6.00 21.75
CA ILE A 209 -2.51 -5.47 22.72
C ILE A 209 -1.85 -5.27 24.08
N LYS A 210 -1.02 -6.22 24.49
CA LYS A 210 -0.21 -6.08 25.71
C LYS A 210 0.72 -4.88 25.60
N GLU A 211 1.39 -4.69 24.47
CA GLU A 211 2.28 -3.53 24.26
C GLU A 211 1.54 -2.20 24.33
N ILE A 212 0.32 -2.10 23.77
CA ILE A 212 -0.52 -0.92 23.88
C ILE A 212 -0.85 -0.60 25.34
N ASN A 213 -1.15 -1.64 26.14
CA ASN A 213 -1.50 -1.48 27.54
C ASN A 213 -0.29 -1.15 28.42
N ASP A 214 0.88 -1.67 28.08
CA ASP A 214 2.14 -1.40 28.81
C ASP A 214 2.64 0.03 28.53
N ASN A 215 2.35 0.59 27.35
CA ASN A 215 2.78 1.93 26.92
C ASN A 215 1.60 2.94 27.00
N VAL A 216 1.18 3.28 28.22
CA VAL A 216 0.07 4.21 28.45
C VAL A 216 0.41 5.63 28.04
N PHE A 217 1.67 6.04 28.24
CA PHE A 217 2.19 7.35 27.86
C PHE A 217 3.04 7.24 26.59
N TYR A 218 3.10 8.34 25.87
CA TYR A 218 4.00 8.42 24.70
C TYR A 218 5.45 8.32 25.13
N ALA A 219 6.15 7.36 24.56
CA ALA A 219 7.57 7.14 24.73
C ALA A 219 8.25 7.29 23.36
N PRO A 220 9.12 8.32 23.14
CA PRO A 220 9.74 8.56 21.84
C PRO A 220 10.46 7.34 21.29
N GLU A 221 11.15 6.59 22.14
CA GLU A 221 11.90 5.37 21.77
C GLU A 221 11.02 4.25 21.20
N VAL A 222 9.73 4.29 21.47
CA VAL A 222 8.74 3.33 20.92
C VAL A 222 7.91 3.98 19.81
N GLY A 223 7.47 5.22 20.01
CA GLY A 223 6.50 5.90 19.15
C GLY A 223 7.08 6.57 17.92
N ASP A 224 8.31 7.13 17.99
CA ASP A 224 8.85 7.93 16.90
C ASP A 224 9.07 7.10 15.63
N SER A 225 9.52 5.86 15.75
CA SER A 225 9.77 4.97 14.61
C SER A 225 8.51 4.60 13.83
N ILE A 226 7.34 4.62 14.49
CA ILE A 226 6.05 4.31 13.87
C ILE A 226 5.20 5.57 13.60
N ASN A 227 5.82 6.74 13.68
CA ASN A 227 5.18 8.03 13.50
C ASN A 227 5.61 8.69 12.19
N PRO A 228 4.77 8.70 11.14
CA PRO A 228 5.11 9.28 9.85
C PRO A 228 5.59 10.73 9.91
N SER A 229 5.05 11.54 10.83
CA SER A 229 5.48 12.92 11.03
C SER A 229 6.96 13.10 11.38
N MET A 230 7.65 12.02 11.78
CA MET A 230 9.05 12.04 12.16
C MET A 230 10.02 11.74 11.01
N PHE A 231 9.51 11.28 9.85
CA PHE A 231 10.39 10.83 8.76
C PHE A 231 9.90 11.15 7.33
N VAL A 232 8.71 11.75 7.15
CA VAL A 232 8.21 12.08 5.80
C VAL A 232 9.05 13.14 5.08
N ASP A 233 9.90 13.87 5.79
CA ASP A 233 10.89 14.79 5.22
C ASP A 233 11.95 14.06 4.36
N LYS A 234 12.17 12.77 4.59
CA LYS A 234 13.07 11.91 3.81
C LYS A 234 12.49 11.49 2.46
N ILE A 235 11.18 11.63 2.25
CA ILE A 235 10.53 11.23 1.00
C ILE A 235 10.98 12.17 -0.11
N ASN A 236 11.61 11.61 -1.15
CA ASN A 236 12.24 12.34 -2.24
C ASN A 236 11.61 12.11 -3.61
N VAL A 237 10.43 11.50 -3.66
CA VAL A 237 9.65 11.24 -4.87
C VAL A 237 8.37 12.07 -4.90
N PRO A 238 7.72 12.26 -6.07
CA PRO A 238 6.41 12.89 -6.15
C PRO A 238 5.35 12.19 -5.29
N VAL A 239 4.49 12.98 -4.63
CA VAL A 239 3.47 12.51 -3.69
C VAL A 239 2.10 13.03 -4.08
N PHE A 240 1.12 12.13 -4.18
CA PHE A 240 -0.31 12.46 -4.22
C PHE A 240 -0.94 11.99 -2.92
N LEU A 241 -1.18 12.92 -2.01
CA LEU A 241 -1.80 12.67 -0.71
C LEU A 241 -3.29 13.02 -0.76
N ALA A 242 -4.17 12.09 -0.44
CA ALA A 242 -5.57 12.42 -0.26
C ALA A 242 -6.14 11.81 1.02
N GLY A 243 -7.10 12.51 1.61
CA GLY A 243 -7.78 12.06 2.81
C GLY A 243 -9.06 12.84 3.07
N ALA A 244 -9.86 12.35 4.00
CA ALA A 244 -11.18 12.87 4.31
C ALA A 244 -11.23 13.48 5.72
N TRP A 245 -11.96 14.60 5.84
CA TRP A 245 -12.12 15.30 7.13
C TRP A 245 -12.90 14.48 8.16
N GLN A 246 -13.88 13.68 7.72
CA GLN A 246 -14.69 12.82 8.57
C GLN A 246 -14.26 11.36 8.51
N ASP A 247 -12.97 11.11 8.28
CA ASP A 247 -12.44 9.75 8.26
C ASP A 247 -12.70 9.06 9.62
N GLU A 248 -13.58 8.06 9.60
CA GLU A 248 -14.03 7.33 10.78
C GLU A 248 -13.05 6.27 11.27
N GLN A 249 -11.95 6.07 10.53
CA GLN A 249 -10.92 5.07 10.83
C GLN A 249 -9.60 5.72 11.23
N THR A 250 -8.95 6.41 10.30
CA THR A 250 -7.65 7.04 10.56
C THR A 250 -7.78 8.43 11.19
N GLY A 251 -8.97 9.03 11.12
CA GLY A 251 -9.25 10.37 11.61
C GLY A 251 -8.83 11.48 10.63
N GLY A 252 -9.37 12.67 10.84
CA GLY A 252 -9.10 13.86 10.02
C GLY A 252 -7.83 14.63 10.43
N HIS A 253 -6.90 14.03 11.17
CA HIS A 253 -5.72 14.72 11.71
C HIS A 253 -4.53 14.76 10.75
N PHE A 254 -4.49 13.89 9.74
CA PHE A 254 -3.38 13.75 8.79
C PHE A 254 -2.92 15.08 8.13
N PRO A 255 -3.71 16.15 7.93
CA PRO A 255 -3.19 17.38 7.36
C PRO A 255 -2.10 18.06 8.19
N ALA A 256 -1.97 17.69 9.47
CA ALA A 256 -0.95 18.25 10.37
C ALA A 256 0.51 17.99 9.92
N PHE A 257 0.74 17.00 9.06
CA PHE A 257 2.10 16.70 8.59
C PHE A 257 2.38 17.11 7.13
N ILE A 258 1.41 17.71 6.42
CA ILE A 258 1.58 18.07 5.00
C ILE A 258 2.82 18.95 4.79
N ASN A 259 3.07 19.92 5.67
CA ASN A 259 4.22 20.82 5.61
C ASN A 259 5.57 20.17 5.94
N LYS A 260 5.56 18.91 6.38
CA LYS A 260 6.77 18.15 6.71
C LYS A 260 7.37 17.40 5.52
N PHE A 261 6.65 17.30 4.40
CA PHE A 261 7.16 16.70 3.16
C PHE A 261 8.16 17.63 2.45
N THR A 262 9.27 17.94 3.10
CA THR A 262 10.24 18.91 2.59
C THR A 262 11.23 18.31 1.57
N GLY A 263 11.32 16.99 1.49
CA GLY A 263 12.22 16.28 0.55
C GLY A 263 11.59 16.02 -0.82
N THR A 264 10.25 16.06 -0.95
CA THR A 264 9.61 15.77 -2.22
C THR A 264 9.68 16.94 -3.19
N PRO A 265 9.98 16.68 -4.49
CA PRO A 265 9.96 17.72 -5.52
C PRO A 265 8.55 18.19 -5.90
N HIS A 266 7.55 17.33 -5.72
CA HIS A 266 6.16 17.59 -6.12
C HIS A 266 5.18 17.01 -5.11
N MET A 267 4.47 17.87 -4.41
CA MET A 267 3.45 17.52 -3.44
C MET A 267 2.06 17.97 -3.91
N TYR A 268 1.17 17.03 -4.11
CA TYR A 268 -0.23 17.27 -4.44
C TYR A 268 -1.10 16.74 -3.32
N THR A 269 -2.01 17.59 -2.83
CA THR A 269 -2.87 17.22 -1.70
C THR A 269 -4.32 17.44 -2.06
N THR A 270 -5.17 16.47 -1.76
CA THR A 270 -6.62 16.55 -1.91
C THR A 270 -7.30 16.24 -0.58
N LEU A 271 -8.04 17.19 -0.07
CA LEU A 271 -8.82 17.05 1.17
C LEU A 271 -10.31 17.02 0.79
N VAL A 272 -10.99 15.93 1.16
CA VAL A 272 -12.42 15.77 0.85
C VAL A 272 -13.28 15.86 2.09
N ASN A 273 -14.50 16.35 1.91
CA ASN A 273 -15.55 16.28 2.90
C ASN A 273 -16.25 14.92 2.79
N GLY A 274 -15.73 13.91 3.49
CA GLY A 274 -16.19 12.54 3.33
C GLY A 274 -15.60 11.58 4.34
N LEU A 275 -15.88 10.30 4.14
CA LEU A 275 -15.45 9.18 4.96
C LEU A 275 -14.16 8.53 4.45
N HIS A 276 -13.66 7.53 5.14
CA HIS A 276 -12.38 6.86 4.91
C HIS A 276 -12.10 6.49 3.45
N THR A 277 -13.04 5.85 2.76
CA THR A 277 -12.86 5.37 1.39
C THR A 277 -13.02 6.46 0.33
N GLU A 278 -13.55 7.63 0.69
CA GLU A 278 -13.82 8.70 -0.26
C GLU A 278 -12.56 9.46 -0.69
N SER A 279 -11.41 9.19 -0.05
CA SER A 279 -10.10 9.65 -0.54
C SER A 279 -9.72 9.07 -1.92
N LEU A 280 -10.40 8.01 -2.38
CA LEU A 280 -10.33 7.49 -3.75
C LEU A 280 -11.70 7.56 -4.45
N GLY A 281 -12.63 8.33 -3.91
CA GLY A 281 -13.97 8.49 -4.48
C GLY A 281 -13.98 9.17 -5.83
N PRO A 282 -15.16 9.25 -6.49
CA PRO A 282 -15.30 9.77 -7.85
C PRO A 282 -14.77 11.21 -8.02
N ALA A 283 -14.82 12.02 -6.97
CA ALA A 283 -14.31 13.39 -7.01
C ALA A 283 -12.76 13.47 -7.03
N VAL A 284 -12.09 12.45 -6.50
CA VAL A 284 -10.62 12.39 -6.38
C VAL A 284 -10.00 11.58 -7.50
N PHE A 285 -10.64 10.49 -7.90
CA PHE A 285 -10.12 9.49 -8.81
C PHE A 285 -9.54 10.05 -10.13
N PRO A 286 -10.15 11.03 -10.82
CA PRO A 286 -9.56 11.59 -12.03
C PRO A 286 -8.21 12.27 -11.78
N ARG A 287 -8.06 13.00 -10.68
CA ARG A 287 -6.77 13.64 -10.30
C ARG A 287 -5.72 12.62 -9.93
N TYR A 288 -6.14 11.55 -9.26
CA TYR A 288 -5.31 10.39 -8.97
C TYR A 288 -4.80 9.70 -10.25
N ALA A 289 -5.69 9.46 -11.22
CA ALA A 289 -5.33 8.87 -12.51
C ALA A 289 -4.38 9.78 -13.32
N GLU A 290 -4.59 11.10 -13.30
CA GLU A 290 -3.65 12.08 -13.91
C GLU A 290 -2.27 11.99 -13.27
N PHE A 291 -2.19 11.95 -11.95
CA PHE A 291 -0.92 11.86 -11.23
C PHE A 291 -0.14 10.60 -11.62
N LEU A 292 -0.80 9.43 -11.65
CA LEU A 292 -0.18 8.17 -12.06
C LEU A 292 0.28 8.24 -13.53
N SER A 293 -0.50 8.85 -14.42
CA SER A 293 -0.11 9.03 -15.82
C SER A 293 1.15 9.87 -15.97
N LEU A 294 1.27 10.97 -15.23
CA LEU A 294 2.42 11.88 -15.28
C LEU A 294 3.68 11.26 -14.67
N TYR A 295 3.57 10.67 -13.48
CA TYR A 295 4.75 10.32 -12.67
C TYR A 295 5.12 8.83 -12.72
N VAL A 296 4.20 7.94 -13.09
CA VAL A 296 4.48 6.50 -13.21
C VAL A 296 4.49 6.07 -14.67
N ALA A 297 3.46 6.43 -15.46
CA ALA A 297 3.42 6.08 -16.89
C ALA A 297 4.20 7.06 -17.77
N LYS A 298 4.60 8.21 -17.24
CA LYS A 298 5.39 9.26 -17.94
C LYS A 298 4.77 9.68 -19.26
N LYS A 299 3.45 9.83 -19.26
CA LYS A 299 2.66 10.21 -20.46
C LYS A 299 1.65 11.31 -20.13
N VAL A 300 1.21 12.01 -21.18
CA VAL A 300 0.10 12.96 -21.07
C VAL A 300 -1.15 12.20 -20.63
N PRO A 301 -1.85 12.67 -19.57
CA PRO A 301 -3.05 12.00 -19.09
C PRO A 301 -4.17 11.96 -20.12
N ASP A 302 -4.77 10.78 -20.28
CA ASP A 302 -6.02 10.58 -21.00
C ASP A 302 -7.07 10.03 -20.03
N LEU A 303 -8.07 10.84 -19.71
CA LEU A 303 -9.10 10.49 -18.73
C LEU A 303 -10.30 9.73 -19.33
N SER A 304 -10.28 9.40 -20.61
CA SER A 304 -11.38 8.69 -21.27
C SER A 304 -11.66 7.33 -20.61
N ALA A 305 -10.61 6.55 -20.35
CA ALA A 305 -10.70 5.30 -19.61
C ALA A 305 -11.14 5.52 -18.15
N ALA A 306 -10.62 6.55 -17.48
CA ALA A 306 -10.97 6.87 -16.10
C ALA A 306 -12.47 7.20 -15.96
N THR A 307 -13.07 7.86 -16.92
CA THR A 307 -14.52 8.14 -16.96
C THR A 307 -15.32 6.85 -17.03
N VAL A 308 -14.96 5.93 -17.91
CA VAL A 308 -15.64 4.62 -18.04
C VAL A 308 -15.51 3.81 -16.76
N ILE A 309 -14.32 3.77 -16.18
CA ILE A 309 -14.06 3.07 -14.90
C ILE A 309 -14.87 3.67 -13.78
N ALA A 310 -14.92 5.00 -13.67
CA ALA A 310 -15.73 5.68 -12.68
C ALA A 310 -17.22 5.32 -12.81
N MET A 311 -17.75 5.21 -14.02
CA MET A 311 -19.15 4.82 -14.25
C MET A 311 -19.46 3.37 -13.82
N VAL A 312 -18.52 2.47 -13.99
CA VAL A 312 -18.73 1.02 -13.73
C VAL A 312 -18.36 0.65 -12.29
N LEU A 313 -17.21 1.11 -11.80
CA LEU A 313 -16.66 0.64 -10.53
C LEU A 313 -17.09 1.48 -9.32
N THR A 314 -17.31 2.79 -9.50
CA THR A 314 -17.67 3.65 -8.36
C THR A 314 -18.97 3.24 -7.66
N PRO A 315 -20.04 2.81 -8.35
CA PRO A 315 -21.24 2.34 -7.65
C PRO A 315 -20.98 1.08 -6.81
N SER A 316 -20.13 0.18 -7.26
CA SER A 316 -19.83 -1.07 -6.55
C SER A 316 -18.86 -0.88 -5.40
N ILE A 317 -17.81 -0.09 -5.59
CA ILE A 317 -16.73 0.12 -4.61
C ILE A 317 -17.14 1.20 -3.59
N PHE A 318 -17.65 2.34 -4.07
CA PHE A 318 -17.88 3.52 -3.23
C PHE A 318 -19.36 3.73 -2.86
N LYS A 319 -20.27 2.88 -3.36
CA LYS A 319 -21.73 3.01 -3.13
C LYS A 319 -22.31 4.35 -3.59
N VAL A 320 -21.70 4.99 -4.56
CA VAL A 320 -22.11 6.29 -5.12
C VAL A 320 -22.84 6.05 -6.44
N ALA A 321 -24.07 6.60 -6.55
CA ALA A 321 -24.96 6.34 -7.70
C ALA A 321 -24.57 7.12 -8.97
N THR A 322 -23.89 8.26 -8.85
CA THR A 322 -23.60 9.15 -9.98
C THR A 322 -22.11 9.47 -10.03
N PRO A 323 -21.39 9.07 -11.10
CA PRO A 323 -20.00 9.47 -11.27
C PRO A 323 -19.88 10.96 -11.57
N ILE A 324 -18.85 11.59 -11.02
CA ILE A 324 -18.49 12.97 -11.38
C ILE A 324 -17.69 12.92 -12.67
N VAL A 325 -18.25 13.48 -13.74
CA VAL A 325 -17.53 13.67 -14.99
C VAL A 325 -16.60 14.87 -14.84
N GLN A 326 -15.31 14.66 -15.03
CA GLN A 326 -14.32 15.73 -15.02
C GLN A 326 -13.81 15.99 -16.43
N GLU A 327 -13.58 17.27 -16.72
CA GLU A 327 -12.93 17.65 -17.97
C GLU A 327 -11.51 17.07 -18.06
N ASN A 328 -11.15 16.59 -19.25
CA ASN A 328 -9.79 16.23 -19.56
C ASN A 328 -8.98 17.53 -19.78
N ARG A 329 -8.26 17.98 -18.74
CA ARG A 329 -7.45 19.22 -18.75
C ARG A 329 -6.26 19.17 -19.70
N PHE A 330 -5.95 18.01 -20.23
CA PHE A 330 -4.81 17.76 -21.09
C PHE A 330 -5.25 17.47 -22.53
N ALA A 331 -6.54 17.58 -22.83
CA ALA A 331 -7.06 17.50 -24.19
C ALA A 331 -6.74 18.81 -24.94
N GLY A 332 -5.86 18.77 -25.95
CA GLY A 332 -5.49 19.90 -26.78
C GLY A 332 -4.10 19.80 -27.29
#